data_0565e0cc4e0bf37e64c1ba2f9fb26cd8
#
_entry.id   0565e0cc4e0bf37e64c1ba2f9fb26cd8
#
_cell.length_a   1.000
_cell.length_b   1.000
_cell.length_c   1.000
_cell.angle_alpha   90.00
_cell.angle_beta   90.00
_cell.angle_gamma   90.00
#
_symmetry.space_group_name_H-M   'P 1'
#
loop_
_entity.id
_entity.type
_entity.pdbx_description
1 polymer ?
#
loop_
_entity_poly.entity_id
_entity_poly.type
_entity_poly.pdbx_seq_one_letter_code
_entity_poly.pdbx_strand_id
1 'polypeptide(L)'
;LVEVFGENAAIAFSYLLSTLFRDIIFRRTRHFPILNLFGEKGTGKTTLATSLQSFFLHGVDPPNLGVTSVPAMNDRVSQAVNTLVVLDEYKNDLDIRKIAYLKGLWGGGGQTKKNTSTDGMAAQTIVTTGVALCGQDKPTQDMALYTRVIFLAFSKTSFNQAEKRNYEDLVALCNLGLTHLTVEILNHRELFEKNFPEIYAITKRELATKLENETIHDRIFGNWVIPLATFRTLETVIHVPFSYTELFETAFRGIRNQNELAQESSEIADFWNMLQGFQTSGKCIEKAHYRIRYLKSFRPISVKEDIEFKEARPILYLNMAAVASLFNSRNMNATANRSNWSTIMSYLKSHSSYLGLKQDRFTILQPGGLPDYMIEVINGEQDRKVKVNRPKALCFDYLQLKDAFGLDLETEIVSDSLDLSEDNLSDSTPSDTTPPIQEDLPF
;
A
#
# COMPACT_ATOMS: atom_id res chain seq x y z
N LEU A 1 24.60 -9.84 -7.02
CA LEU A 1 23.22 -9.49 -6.61
C LEU A 1 23.14 -9.24 -5.10
N VAL A 2 23.56 -10.20 -4.26
CA VAL A 2 23.44 -10.10 -2.79
C VAL A 2 24.29 -8.95 -2.23
N GLU A 3 25.52 -8.74 -2.73
CA GLU A 3 26.37 -7.62 -2.30
C GLU A 3 25.78 -6.23 -2.64
N VAL A 4 24.93 -6.15 -3.66
CA VAL A 4 24.30 -4.90 -4.10
C VAL A 4 22.94 -4.66 -3.43
N PHE A 5 22.13 -5.71 -3.29
CA PHE A 5 20.72 -5.58 -2.86
C PHE A 5 20.40 -6.31 -1.54
N GLY A 6 21.41 -6.91 -0.90
CA GLY A 6 21.26 -7.58 0.39
C GLY A 6 20.16 -8.66 0.42
N GLU A 7 19.37 -8.64 1.46
CA GLU A 7 18.29 -9.63 1.69
C GLU A 7 17.22 -9.64 0.60
N ASN A 8 16.93 -8.49 -0.01
CA ASN A 8 15.99 -8.42 -1.13
C ASN A 8 16.46 -9.25 -2.32
N ALA A 9 17.79 -9.31 -2.57
CA ALA A 9 18.36 -10.15 -3.62
C ALA A 9 18.14 -11.64 -3.36
N ALA A 10 18.27 -12.09 -2.12
CA ALA A 10 18.08 -13.49 -1.77
C ALA A 10 16.63 -13.96 -2.05
N ILE A 11 15.64 -13.18 -1.64
CA ILE A 11 14.22 -13.46 -1.93
C ILE A 11 13.95 -13.38 -3.44
N ALA A 12 14.43 -12.32 -4.11
CA ALA A 12 14.19 -12.13 -5.54
C ALA A 12 14.86 -13.22 -6.40
N PHE A 13 16.05 -13.69 -6.03
CA PHE A 13 16.72 -14.80 -6.69
C PHE A 13 15.96 -16.13 -6.45
N SER A 14 15.51 -16.38 -5.22
CA SER A 14 14.70 -17.58 -4.91
C SER A 14 13.35 -17.56 -5.65
N TYR A 15 12.79 -16.35 -5.88
CA TYR A 15 11.63 -16.18 -6.75
C TYR A 15 11.98 -16.47 -8.23
N LEU A 16 13.14 -16.02 -8.73
CA LEU A 16 13.64 -16.36 -10.06
C LEU A 16 13.73 -17.89 -10.25
N LEU A 17 14.34 -18.60 -9.28
CA LEU A 17 14.39 -20.05 -9.28
C LEU A 17 12.98 -20.65 -9.37
N SER A 18 12.02 -20.08 -8.64
CA SER A 18 10.62 -20.53 -8.69
C SER A 18 10.00 -20.35 -10.09
N THR A 19 10.38 -19.31 -10.82
CA THR A 19 9.85 -19.08 -12.18
C THR A 19 10.31 -20.16 -13.15
N LEU A 20 11.52 -20.72 -13.00
CA LEU A 20 12.05 -21.77 -13.85
C LEU A 20 11.27 -23.10 -13.73
N PHE A 21 10.67 -23.33 -12.58
CA PHE A 21 9.88 -24.54 -12.28
C PHE A 21 8.39 -24.22 -12.05
N ARG A 22 7.92 -23.07 -12.55
CA ARG A 22 6.56 -22.59 -12.30
C ARG A 22 5.49 -23.60 -12.67
N ASP A 23 5.65 -24.33 -13.74
CA ASP A 23 4.69 -25.37 -14.17
C ASP A 23 4.54 -26.49 -13.14
N ILE A 24 5.64 -26.93 -12.52
CA ILE A 24 5.64 -27.93 -11.43
C ILE A 24 4.99 -27.35 -10.19
N ILE A 25 5.42 -26.14 -9.79
CA ILE A 25 4.89 -25.44 -8.63
C ILE A 25 3.38 -25.21 -8.79
N PHE A 26 2.94 -24.70 -9.92
CA PHE A 26 1.53 -24.37 -10.17
C PHE A 26 0.62 -25.61 -10.18
N ARG A 27 1.10 -26.76 -10.63
CA ARG A 27 0.35 -28.04 -10.51
C ARG A 27 0.03 -28.36 -9.06
N ARG A 28 0.92 -28.01 -8.12
CA ARG A 28 0.78 -28.28 -6.68
C ARG A 28 -0.03 -27.22 -5.95
N THR A 29 0.24 -25.94 -6.22
CA THR A 29 -0.27 -24.80 -5.43
C THR A 29 -1.53 -24.18 -6.00
N ARG A 30 -1.76 -24.32 -7.33
CA ARG A 30 -2.83 -23.68 -8.10
C ARG A 30 -2.75 -22.14 -8.10
N HIS A 31 -1.61 -21.59 -7.69
CA HIS A 31 -1.32 -20.16 -7.75
C HIS A 31 0.18 -19.93 -7.92
N PHE A 32 0.53 -18.73 -8.37
CA PHE A 32 1.92 -18.28 -8.43
C PHE A 32 1.99 -16.80 -8.12
N PRO A 33 2.79 -16.36 -7.11
CA PRO A 33 2.83 -14.97 -6.72
C PRO A 33 3.45 -14.07 -7.79
N ILE A 34 3.15 -12.79 -7.70
CA ILE A 34 3.83 -11.74 -8.44
C ILE A 34 4.92 -11.19 -7.52
N LEU A 35 6.12 -10.94 -8.01
CA LEU A 35 7.17 -10.24 -7.26
C LEU A 35 6.96 -8.73 -7.40
N ASN A 36 6.72 -8.02 -6.31
CA ASN A 36 6.56 -6.57 -6.33
C ASN A 36 7.76 -5.87 -5.69
N LEU A 37 8.45 -5.03 -6.47
CA LEU A 37 9.60 -4.23 -6.06
C LEU A 37 9.15 -2.78 -5.90
N PHE A 38 9.03 -2.35 -4.66
CA PHE A 38 8.51 -1.04 -4.27
C PHE A 38 9.61 -0.14 -3.70
N GLY A 39 9.56 1.16 -4.00
CA GLY A 39 10.45 2.17 -3.39
C GLY A 39 10.58 3.41 -4.26
N GLU A 40 11.23 4.43 -3.73
CA GLU A 40 11.48 5.70 -4.44
C GLU A 40 12.28 5.52 -5.74
N LYS A 41 12.24 6.54 -6.60
CA LYS A 41 13.07 6.56 -7.81
C LYS A 41 14.56 6.52 -7.44
N GLY A 42 15.32 5.71 -8.18
CA GLY A 42 16.78 5.60 -7.99
C GLY A 42 17.21 4.63 -6.88
N THR A 43 16.30 3.79 -6.35
CA THR A 43 16.64 2.78 -5.32
C THR A 43 17.09 1.42 -5.88
N GLY A 44 17.24 1.29 -7.21
CA GLY A 44 17.76 0.06 -7.85
C GLY A 44 16.72 -1.03 -8.14
N LYS A 45 15.42 -0.78 -7.95
CA LYS A 45 14.34 -1.76 -8.23
C LYS A 45 14.41 -2.35 -9.63
N THR A 46 14.39 -1.47 -10.63
CA THR A 46 14.42 -1.88 -12.04
C THR A 46 15.72 -2.58 -12.38
N THR A 47 16.84 -2.15 -11.78
CA THR A 47 18.14 -2.83 -11.95
C THR A 47 18.10 -4.26 -11.39
N LEU A 48 17.56 -4.48 -10.18
CA LEU A 48 17.39 -5.84 -9.67
C LEU A 48 16.50 -6.67 -10.61
N ALA A 49 15.35 -6.14 -11.01
CA ALA A 49 14.41 -6.86 -11.88
C ALA A 49 15.04 -7.22 -13.25
N THR A 50 15.75 -6.29 -13.88
CA THR A 50 16.43 -6.55 -15.17
C THR A 50 17.64 -7.47 -15.01
N SER A 51 18.34 -7.43 -13.85
CA SER A 51 19.38 -8.40 -13.52
C SER A 51 18.82 -9.83 -13.43
N LEU A 52 17.64 -10.01 -12.83
CA LEU A 52 16.96 -11.31 -12.85
C LEU A 52 16.52 -11.70 -14.27
N GLN A 53 16.07 -10.73 -15.08
CA GLN A 53 15.65 -10.98 -16.45
C GLN A 53 16.81 -11.43 -17.35
N SER A 54 18.07 -11.01 -17.05
CA SER A 54 19.26 -11.39 -17.82
C SER A 54 19.57 -12.90 -17.80
N PHE A 55 18.95 -13.65 -16.89
CA PHE A 55 18.98 -15.12 -16.88
C PHE A 55 18.19 -15.73 -18.07
N PHE A 56 17.29 -14.96 -18.69
CA PHE A 56 16.48 -15.40 -19.83
C PHE A 56 16.80 -14.60 -21.10
N LEU A 57 16.73 -13.28 -20.99
CA LEU A 57 16.91 -12.32 -22.08
C LEU A 57 17.67 -11.10 -21.55
N HIS A 58 18.58 -10.56 -22.35
CA HIS A 58 19.26 -9.32 -22.01
C HIS A 58 18.93 -8.22 -23.04
N GLY A 59 19.11 -6.95 -22.65
CA GLY A 59 18.89 -5.81 -23.53
C GLY A 59 17.44 -5.55 -23.91
N VAL A 60 16.47 -6.06 -23.12
CA VAL A 60 15.06 -5.83 -23.35
C VAL A 60 14.51 -4.94 -22.21
N ASP A 61 14.08 -3.75 -22.57
CA ASP A 61 13.48 -2.83 -21.62
C ASP A 61 12.12 -3.34 -21.13
N PRO A 62 11.86 -3.25 -19.82
CA PRO A 62 10.55 -3.57 -19.27
C PRO A 62 9.47 -2.62 -19.81
N PRO A 63 8.31 -3.15 -20.27
CA PRO A 63 7.21 -2.30 -20.70
C PRO A 63 6.65 -1.49 -19.51
N ASN A 64 6.39 -0.20 -19.78
CA ASN A 64 5.76 0.71 -18.84
C ASN A 64 4.26 0.41 -18.73
N LEU A 65 3.80 0.08 -17.52
CA LEU A 65 2.40 -0.25 -17.23
C LEU A 65 1.44 0.92 -17.51
N GLY A 66 1.89 2.16 -17.35
CA GLY A 66 1.06 3.34 -17.60
C GLY A 66 0.55 3.43 -19.03
N VAL A 67 1.43 3.12 -20.01
CA VAL A 67 1.15 3.26 -21.44
C VAL A 67 0.86 1.95 -22.17
N THR A 68 1.24 0.81 -21.61
CA THR A 68 1.02 -0.50 -22.25
C THR A 68 -0.43 -0.95 -22.12
N SER A 69 -1.06 -1.36 -23.21
CA SER A 69 -2.43 -1.89 -23.19
C SER A 69 -2.51 -3.31 -22.58
N VAL A 70 -3.68 -3.71 -22.07
CA VAL A 70 -3.88 -5.07 -21.53
C VAL A 70 -3.60 -6.17 -22.57
N PRO A 71 -4.02 -6.06 -23.85
CA PRO A 71 -3.64 -7.03 -24.86
C PRO A 71 -2.13 -7.15 -25.06
N ALA A 72 -1.40 -6.03 -25.11
CA ALA A 72 0.05 -6.04 -25.27
C ALA A 72 0.77 -6.64 -24.04
N MET A 73 0.29 -6.36 -22.83
CA MET A 73 0.78 -7.04 -21.62
C MET A 73 0.53 -8.55 -21.70
N ASN A 74 -0.69 -8.96 -22.09
CA ASN A 74 -1.05 -10.36 -22.19
C ASN A 74 -0.17 -11.09 -23.22
N ASP A 75 0.04 -10.51 -24.40
CA ASP A 75 0.90 -11.07 -25.42
C ASP A 75 2.33 -11.23 -24.89
N ARG A 76 2.87 -10.23 -24.20
CA ARG A 76 4.21 -10.29 -23.60
C ARG A 76 4.35 -11.41 -22.55
N VAL A 77 3.37 -11.54 -21.65
CA VAL A 77 3.40 -12.50 -20.54
C VAL A 77 3.11 -13.92 -21.00
N SER A 78 2.38 -14.11 -22.10
CA SER A 78 2.00 -15.44 -22.62
C SER A 78 2.97 -16.03 -23.66
N GLN A 79 3.94 -15.24 -24.15
CA GLN A 79 4.90 -15.70 -25.18
C GLN A 79 5.93 -16.70 -24.67
N ALA A 80 6.12 -16.80 -23.37
CA ALA A 80 7.16 -17.62 -22.77
C ALA A 80 6.61 -18.49 -21.63
N VAL A 81 7.29 -19.59 -21.38
CA VAL A 81 6.96 -20.59 -20.35
C VAL A 81 8.10 -20.64 -19.35
N ASN A 82 7.81 -20.69 -18.06
CA ASN A 82 8.81 -20.82 -16.99
C ASN A 82 9.93 -19.75 -17.05
N THR A 83 9.55 -18.52 -17.38
CA THR A 83 10.47 -17.37 -17.45
C THR A 83 10.00 -16.25 -16.53
N LEU A 84 10.73 -15.13 -16.52
CA LEU A 84 10.36 -13.92 -15.81
C LEU A 84 10.08 -12.78 -16.78
N VAL A 85 8.92 -12.16 -16.67
CA VAL A 85 8.59 -10.90 -17.35
C VAL A 85 8.56 -9.77 -16.32
N VAL A 86 9.30 -8.71 -16.61
CA VAL A 86 9.32 -7.49 -15.80
C VAL A 86 8.34 -6.49 -16.41
N LEU A 87 7.48 -5.89 -15.56
CA LEU A 87 6.59 -4.79 -15.90
C LEU A 87 6.95 -3.61 -14.99
N ASP A 88 7.21 -2.45 -15.57
CA ASP A 88 7.70 -1.28 -14.83
C ASP A 88 6.63 -0.18 -14.70
N GLU A 89 6.90 0.79 -13.82
CA GLU A 89 6.03 1.95 -13.55
C GLU A 89 4.64 1.57 -13.03
N TYR A 90 4.58 0.64 -12.06
CA TYR A 90 3.34 0.41 -11.31
C TYR A 90 2.97 1.68 -10.53
N LYS A 91 1.70 2.10 -10.66
CA LYS A 91 1.10 3.21 -9.91
C LYS A 91 -0.31 2.84 -9.47
N ASN A 92 -0.77 3.48 -8.41
CA ASN A 92 -2.12 3.25 -7.88
C ASN A 92 -3.25 3.82 -8.77
N ASP A 93 -2.93 4.73 -9.69
CA ASP A 93 -3.85 5.31 -10.67
C ASP A 93 -4.00 4.50 -11.98
N LEU A 94 -3.51 3.27 -12.01
CA LEU A 94 -3.68 2.39 -13.16
C LEU A 94 -5.15 2.08 -13.44
N ASP A 95 -5.51 1.99 -14.74
CA ASP A 95 -6.83 1.54 -15.19
C ASP A 95 -7.25 0.25 -14.49
N ILE A 96 -8.49 0.20 -13.98
CA ILE A 96 -9.05 -0.95 -13.25
C ILE A 96 -8.95 -2.27 -14.02
N ARG A 97 -8.98 -2.22 -15.37
CA ARG A 97 -8.81 -3.40 -16.22
C ARG A 97 -7.39 -3.95 -16.15
N LYS A 98 -6.38 -3.07 -16.01
CA LYS A 98 -4.98 -3.48 -15.79
C LYS A 98 -4.82 -4.13 -14.42
N ILE A 99 -5.40 -3.55 -13.39
CA ILE A 99 -5.40 -4.13 -12.04
C ILE A 99 -6.10 -5.49 -12.03
N ALA A 100 -7.26 -5.61 -12.67
CA ALA A 100 -7.98 -6.88 -12.80
C ALA A 100 -7.16 -7.95 -13.55
N TYR A 101 -6.45 -7.56 -14.62
CA TYR A 101 -5.54 -8.43 -15.35
C TYR A 101 -4.39 -8.92 -14.46
N LEU A 102 -3.71 -8.01 -13.74
CA LEU A 102 -2.63 -8.37 -12.81
C LEU A 102 -3.12 -9.36 -11.73
N LYS A 103 -4.32 -9.14 -11.17
CA LYS A 103 -4.93 -10.11 -10.21
C LYS A 103 -5.14 -11.49 -10.81
N GLY A 104 -5.49 -11.57 -12.10
CA GLY A 104 -5.67 -12.83 -12.82
C GLY A 104 -4.38 -13.65 -12.98
N LEU A 105 -3.23 -12.99 -13.14
CA LEU A 105 -1.93 -13.64 -13.32
C LEU A 105 -1.56 -14.58 -12.17
N TRP A 106 -1.96 -14.25 -10.95
CA TRP A 106 -1.74 -15.08 -9.76
C TRP A 106 -2.39 -16.45 -9.88
N GLY A 107 -3.58 -16.54 -10.46
CA GLY A 107 -4.28 -17.79 -10.74
C GLY A 107 -3.93 -18.42 -12.11
N GLY A 108 -2.89 -17.93 -12.80
CA GLY A 108 -2.48 -18.42 -14.13
C GLY A 108 -3.42 -18.01 -15.27
N GLY A 109 -4.41 -17.15 -14.99
CA GLY A 109 -5.34 -16.63 -15.99
C GLY A 109 -4.78 -15.40 -16.70
N GLY A 110 -4.73 -15.44 -18.04
CA GLY A 110 -4.53 -14.29 -18.90
C GLY A 110 -5.86 -13.71 -19.40
N GLN A 111 -5.79 -12.96 -20.51
CA GLN A 111 -6.97 -12.36 -21.12
C GLN A 111 -7.87 -13.43 -21.76
N THR A 112 -9.18 -13.33 -21.55
CA THR A 112 -10.15 -14.12 -22.29
C THR A 112 -10.47 -13.43 -23.61
N LYS A 113 -10.14 -14.05 -24.73
CA LYS A 113 -10.51 -13.58 -26.09
C LYS A 113 -11.67 -14.41 -26.61
N LYS A 114 -12.71 -13.76 -27.13
CA LYS A 114 -13.76 -14.45 -27.86
C LYS A 114 -13.20 -14.83 -29.23
N ASN A 115 -13.14 -16.14 -29.53
CA ASN A 115 -12.73 -16.58 -30.83
C ASN A 115 -13.79 -16.13 -31.85
N THR A 116 -13.35 -15.43 -32.89
CA THR A 116 -14.18 -15.03 -34.04
C THR A 116 -14.39 -16.17 -35.04
N SER A 117 -13.78 -17.33 -34.79
CA SER A 117 -14.03 -18.55 -35.59
C SER A 117 -15.34 -19.19 -35.17
N THR A 118 -15.92 -19.99 -36.09
CA THR A 118 -17.27 -20.54 -36.17
C THR A 118 -17.88 -21.15 -34.90
N ASP A 119 -17.10 -21.43 -33.86
CA ASP A 119 -17.57 -22.15 -32.66
C ASP A 119 -17.85 -21.27 -31.45
N GLY A 120 -17.62 -19.97 -31.54
CA GLY A 120 -18.03 -18.98 -30.50
C GLY A 120 -17.47 -19.20 -29.10
N MET A 121 -16.56 -20.15 -28.88
CA MET A 121 -15.95 -20.44 -27.59
C MET A 121 -14.94 -19.37 -27.21
N ALA A 122 -15.06 -18.86 -25.97
CA ALA A 122 -14.09 -17.95 -25.40
C ALA A 122 -12.82 -18.73 -25.01
N ALA A 123 -11.69 -18.43 -25.64
CA ALA A 123 -10.40 -18.98 -25.26
C ALA A 123 -9.72 -18.07 -24.22
N GLN A 124 -9.43 -18.62 -23.05
CA GLN A 124 -8.62 -17.93 -22.05
C GLN A 124 -7.15 -18.23 -22.31
N THR A 125 -6.33 -17.17 -22.36
CA THR A 125 -4.87 -17.32 -22.44
C THR A 125 -4.35 -17.88 -21.12
N ILE A 126 -3.59 -18.96 -21.16
CA ILE A 126 -2.93 -19.54 -19.99
C ILE A 126 -1.58 -18.83 -19.83
N VAL A 127 -1.33 -18.28 -18.65
CA VAL A 127 -0.06 -17.64 -18.31
C VAL A 127 0.78 -18.61 -17.49
N THR A 128 1.96 -18.92 -18.01
CA THR A 128 2.93 -19.85 -17.40
C THR A 128 4.27 -19.17 -17.06
N THR A 129 4.29 -17.86 -17.02
CA THR A 129 5.45 -17.03 -16.77
C THR A 129 5.33 -16.38 -15.39
N GLY A 130 6.45 -16.22 -14.65
CA GLY A 130 6.52 -15.38 -13.48
C GLY A 130 6.51 -13.89 -13.87
N VAL A 131 5.99 -13.05 -13.02
CA VAL A 131 5.90 -11.60 -13.27
C VAL A 131 6.52 -10.83 -12.12
N ALA A 132 7.38 -9.86 -12.44
CA ALA A 132 7.88 -8.88 -11.50
C ALA A 132 7.29 -7.50 -11.84
N LEU A 133 6.80 -6.79 -10.83
CA LEU A 133 6.30 -5.41 -10.92
C LEU A 133 7.29 -4.48 -10.24
N CYS A 134 7.69 -3.41 -10.93
CA CYS A 134 8.45 -2.33 -10.34
C CYS A 134 7.58 -1.08 -10.21
N GLY A 135 7.64 -0.37 -9.08
CA GLY A 135 6.82 0.82 -8.89
C GLY A 135 7.24 1.68 -7.71
N GLN A 136 6.66 2.87 -7.64
CA GLN A 136 6.88 3.80 -6.53
C GLN A 136 5.71 3.80 -5.55
N ASP A 137 4.55 3.26 -5.94
CA ASP A 137 3.36 3.15 -5.11
C ASP A 137 3.23 1.74 -4.53
N LYS A 138 2.74 1.66 -3.30
CA LYS A 138 2.35 0.38 -2.67
C LYS A 138 0.99 -0.03 -3.22
N PRO A 139 0.79 -1.28 -3.65
CA PRO A 139 -0.51 -1.74 -4.18
C PRO A 139 -1.56 -1.95 -3.06
N THR A 140 -1.48 -1.21 -1.96
CA THR A 140 -2.38 -1.28 -0.81
C THR A 140 -3.76 -0.68 -1.07
N GLN A 141 -3.94 0.11 -2.12
CA GLN A 141 -5.26 0.58 -2.55
C GLN A 141 -6.14 -0.55 -3.11
N ASP A 142 -5.53 -1.60 -3.69
CA ASP A 142 -6.25 -2.83 -4.06
C ASP A 142 -5.72 -4.01 -3.24
N MET A 143 -6.36 -4.29 -2.11
CA MET A 143 -5.99 -5.38 -1.20
C MET A 143 -6.02 -6.75 -1.88
N ALA A 144 -6.87 -6.91 -2.89
CA ALA A 144 -6.91 -8.15 -3.65
C ALA A 144 -5.65 -8.34 -4.52
N LEU A 145 -5.04 -7.29 -5.04
CA LEU A 145 -3.72 -7.35 -5.70
C LEU A 145 -2.60 -7.48 -4.66
N TYR A 146 -2.64 -6.68 -3.59
CA TYR A 146 -1.61 -6.66 -2.54
C TYR A 146 -1.40 -8.04 -1.90
N THR A 147 -2.47 -8.79 -1.64
CA THR A 147 -2.37 -10.15 -1.10
C THR A 147 -1.86 -11.20 -2.11
N ARG A 148 -1.71 -10.85 -3.39
CA ARG A 148 -1.24 -11.74 -4.46
C ARG A 148 0.24 -11.56 -4.82
N VAL A 149 0.90 -10.60 -4.19
CA VAL A 149 2.30 -10.31 -4.44
C VAL A 149 3.20 -10.80 -3.30
N ILE A 150 4.48 -11.01 -3.59
CA ILE A 150 5.57 -10.97 -2.62
C ILE A 150 6.11 -9.56 -2.67
N PHE A 151 6.05 -8.84 -1.56
CA PHE A 151 6.35 -7.41 -1.49
C PHE A 151 7.75 -7.19 -0.96
N LEU A 152 8.63 -6.57 -1.76
CA LEU A 152 9.98 -6.17 -1.38
C LEU A 152 10.11 -4.65 -1.41
N ALA A 153 10.45 -4.07 -0.26
CA ALA A 153 10.64 -2.63 -0.11
C ALA A 153 12.10 -2.25 -0.32
N PHE A 154 12.33 -1.17 -1.07
CA PHE A 154 13.64 -0.58 -1.31
C PHE A 154 13.67 0.82 -0.73
N SER A 155 14.64 1.09 0.13
CA SER A 155 14.91 2.42 0.68
C SER A 155 16.10 3.07 -0.04
N LYS A 156 16.12 4.39 -0.04
CA LYS A 156 17.26 5.14 -0.57
C LYS A 156 18.41 5.07 0.44
N THR A 157 19.54 4.53 0.00
CA THR A 157 20.77 4.48 0.78
C THR A 157 21.86 5.30 0.08
N SER A 158 22.73 5.91 0.86
CA SER A 158 23.97 6.49 0.34
C SER A 158 24.96 5.36 0.06
N PHE A 159 25.45 5.27 -1.16
CA PHE A 159 26.40 4.23 -1.57
C PHE A 159 27.85 4.69 -1.37
N ASN A 160 28.66 3.83 -0.78
CA ASN A 160 30.10 4.00 -0.74
C ASN A 160 30.75 3.61 -2.08
N GLN A 161 32.07 3.82 -2.22
CA GLN A 161 32.77 3.57 -3.47
C GLN A 161 32.87 2.06 -3.82
N ALA A 162 32.92 1.18 -2.81
CA ALA A 162 32.95 -0.26 -3.03
C ALA A 162 31.57 -0.77 -3.54
N GLU A 163 30.49 -0.30 -2.95
CA GLU A 163 29.13 -0.64 -3.39
C GLU A 163 28.85 -0.17 -4.83
N LYS A 164 29.38 0.98 -5.23
CA LYS A 164 29.30 1.44 -6.62
C LYS A 164 30.03 0.52 -7.59
N ARG A 165 31.21 0.01 -7.23
CA ARG A 165 31.94 -0.97 -8.05
C ARG A 165 31.17 -2.27 -8.17
N ASN A 166 30.66 -2.82 -7.07
CA ASN A 166 29.85 -4.04 -7.08
C ASN A 166 28.60 -3.87 -7.98
N TYR A 167 28.00 -2.68 -7.98
CA TYR A 167 26.90 -2.36 -8.88
C TYR A 167 27.33 -2.33 -10.37
N GLU A 168 28.45 -1.68 -10.67
CA GLU A 168 29.00 -1.63 -12.03
C GLU A 168 29.38 -3.02 -12.55
N ASP A 169 29.99 -3.84 -11.72
CA ASP A 169 30.34 -5.24 -12.02
C ASP A 169 29.06 -6.08 -12.28
N LEU A 170 28.03 -5.91 -11.47
CA LEU A 170 26.74 -6.56 -11.68
C LEU A 170 26.13 -6.19 -13.04
N VAL A 171 26.11 -4.91 -13.38
CA VAL A 171 25.57 -4.43 -14.66
C VAL A 171 26.38 -5.01 -15.83
N ALA A 172 27.71 -5.04 -15.71
CA ALA A 172 28.58 -5.63 -16.73
C ALA A 172 28.29 -7.12 -16.94
N LEU A 173 28.15 -7.90 -15.85
CA LEU A 173 27.80 -9.32 -15.91
C LEU A 173 26.41 -9.55 -16.57
N CYS A 174 25.41 -8.75 -16.20
CA CYS A 174 24.07 -8.86 -16.77
C CYS A 174 24.07 -8.55 -18.28
N ASN A 175 24.91 -7.61 -18.74
CA ASN A 175 25.03 -7.28 -20.16
C ASN A 175 25.68 -8.40 -20.99
N LEU A 176 26.43 -9.30 -20.36
CA LEU A 176 26.95 -10.53 -21.04
C LEU A 176 25.87 -11.60 -21.22
N GLY A 177 24.75 -11.49 -20.50
CA GLY A 177 23.70 -12.49 -20.47
C GLY A 177 24.06 -13.69 -19.56
N LEU A 178 23.08 -14.16 -18.80
CA LEU A 178 23.26 -15.21 -17.79
C LEU A 178 22.47 -16.49 -18.13
N THR A 179 22.04 -16.65 -19.40
CA THR A 179 21.21 -17.80 -19.85
C THR A 179 21.88 -19.15 -19.63
N HIS A 180 23.22 -19.22 -19.68
CA HIS A 180 23.94 -20.44 -19.37
C HIS A 180 23.68 -20.94 -17.95
N LEU A 181 23.56 -20.04 -16.95
CA LEU A 181 23.20 -20.42 -15.59
C LEU A 181 21.77 -20.98 -15.52
N THR A 182 20.86 -20.44 -16.31
CA THR A 182 19.50 -20.99 -16.41
C THR A 182 19.50 -22.42 -16.91
N VAL A 183 20.30 -22.75 -17.93
CA VAL A 183 20.44 -24.11 -18.43
C VAL A 183 21.02 -25.04 -17.37
N GLU A 184 22.04 -24.60 -16.65
CA GLU A 184 22.62 -25.38 -15.53
C GLU A 184 21.56 -25.68 -14.44
N ILE A 185 20.76 -24.68 -14.04
CA ILE A 185 19.70 -24.87 -13.05
C ILE A 185 18.62 -25.84 -13.55
N LEU A 186 18.25 -25.75 -14.83
CA LEU A 186 17.23 -26.61 -15.43
C LEU A 186 17.67 -28.08 -15.57
N ASN A 187 18.96 -28.38 -15.54
CA ASN A 187 19.47 -29.76 -15.48
C ASN A 187 19.00 -30.48 -14.20
N HIS A 188 18.60 -29.74 -13.17
CA HIS A 188 18.08 -30.30 -11.91
C HIS A 188 16.54 -30.48 -11.90
N ARG A 189 15.87 -30.37 -13.05
CA ARG A 189 14.41 -30.42 -13.15
C ARG A 189 13.81 -31.72 -12.60
N GLU A 190 14.38 -32.87 -12.89
CA GLU A 190 13.89 -34.16 -12.38
C GLU A 190 14.00 -34.26 -10.86
N LEU A 191 15.12 -33.79 -10.30
CA LEU A 191 15.33 -33.69 -8.86
C LEU A 191 14.27 -32.79 -8.23
N PHE A 192 14.04 -31.63 -8.86
CA PHE A 192 13.04 -30.66 -8.37
C PHE A 192 11.63 -31.26 -8.40
N GLU A 193 11.22 -31.86 -9.50
CA GLU A 193 9.88 -32.45 -9.64
C GLU A 193 9.62 -33.56 -8.62
N LYS A 194 10.64 -34.36 -8.32
CA LYS A 194 10.56 -35.46 -7.34
C LYS A 194 10.46 -34.93 -5.91
N ASN A 195 11.27 -33.94 -5.52
CA ASN A 195 11.46 -33.57 -4.12
C ASN A 195 10.58 -32.38 -3.67
N PHE A 196 10.22 -31.47 -4.59
CA PHE A 196 9.48 -30.25 -4.27
C PHE A 196 8.17 -30.49 -3.51
N PRO A 197 7.32 -31.49 -3.84
CA PRO A 197 6.05 -31.69 -3.13
C PRO A 197 6.20 -31.95 -1.63
N GLU A 198 7.21 -32.74 -1.24
CA GLU A 198 7.50 -33.04 0.15
C GLU A 198 8.14 -31.84 0.85
N ILE A 199 9.17 -31.24 0.23
CA ILE A 199 9.86 -30.06 0.78
C ILE A 199 8.90 -28.89 0.95
N TYR A 200 7.99 -28.68 0.01
CA TYR A 200 6.94 -27.67 0.13
C TYR A 200 6.05 -27.90 1.36
N ALA A 201 5.65 -29.14 1.61
CA ALA A 201 4.81 -29.47 2.77
C ALA A 201 5.57 -29.26 4.10
N ILE A 202 6.87 -29.63 4.15
CA ILE A 202 7.73 -29.44 5.31
C ILE A 202 7.93 -27.94 5.56
N THR A 203 8.34 -27.17 4.56
CA THR A 203 8.58 -25.73 4.64
C THR A 203 7.32 -24.97 5.09
N LYS A 204 6.17 -25.34 4.51
CA LYS A 204 4.87 -24.77 4.89
C LYS A 204 4.56 -25.00 6.39
N ARG A 205 4.84 -26.20 6.90
CA ARG A 205 4.60 -26.56 8.31
C ARG A 205 5.55 -25.79 9.23
N GLU A 206 6.83 -25.75 8.93
CA GLU A 206 7.84 -25.02 9.71
C GLU A 206 7.48 -23.53 9.82
N LEU A 207 7.13 -22.92 8.69
CA LEU A 207 6.73 -21.52 8.66
C LEU A 207 5.42 -21.27 9.44
N ALA A 208 4.45 -22.17 9.34
CA ALA A 208 3.20 -22.10 10.10
C ALA A 208 3.46 -22.22 11.62
N THR A 209 4.35 -23.12 12.04
CA THR A 209 4.75 -23.23 13.44
C THR A 209 5.43 -21.96 13.96
N LYS A 210 6.30 -21.34 13.13
CA LYS A 210 6.95 -20.08 13.52
C LYS A 210 5.98 -18.90 13.67
N LEU A 211 4.86 -18.94 12.93
CA LEU A 211 3.82 -17.90 12.90
C LEU A 211 2.56 -18.28 13.71
N GLU A 212 2.59 -19.35 14.53
CA GLU A 212 1.41 -19.91 15.21
C GLU A 212 0.63 -18.91 16.07
N ASN A 213 1.30 -17.90 16.61
CA ASN A 213 0.68 -16.86 17.45
C ASN A 213 0.22 -15.62 16.66
N GLU A 214 0.30 -15.66 15.33
CA GLU A 214 -0.02 -14.52 14.47
C GLU A 214 -1.15 -14.86 13.50
N THR A 215 -2.07 -13.92 13.30
CA THR A 215 -3.12 -14.06 12.28
C THR A 215 -2.57 -13.57 10.94
N ILE A 216 -2.15 -14.49 10.09
CA ILE A 216 -1.58 -14.18 8.78
C ILE A 216 -2.59 -14.46 7.67
N HIS A 217 -2.69 -13.57 6.69
CA HIS A 217 -3.53 -13.76 5.51
C HIS A 217 -3.05 -14.94 4.67
N ASP A 218 -3.92 -15.93 4.41
CA ASP A 218 -3.59 -17.19 3.73
C ASP A 218 -2.82 -17.03 2.41
N ARG A 219 -3.19 -16.02 1.60
CA ARG A 219 -2.50 -15.78 0.32
C ARG A 219 -1.10 -15.24 0.52
N ILE A 220 -0.90 -14.31 1.45
CA ILE A 220 0.44 -13.79 1.77
C ILE A 220 1.31 -14.96 2.23
N PHE A 221 0.85 -15.72 3.19
CA PHE A 221 1.55 -16.91 3.67
C PHE A 221 1.91 -17.87 2.53
N GLY A 222 0.92 -18.29 1.73
CA GLY A 222 1.12 -19.22 0.62
C GLY A 222 2.10 -18.73 -0.45
N ASN A 223 2.11 -17.43 -0.73
CA ASN A 223 3.03 -16.82 -1.69
C ASN A 223 4.49 -16.95 -1.25
N TRP A 224 4.79 -16.66 0.01
CA TRP A 224 6.14 -16.68 0.54
C TRP A 224 6.71 -18.10 0.74
N VAL A 225 5.84 -19.10 0.94
CA VAL A 225 6.27 -20.52 1.00
C VAL A 225 6.91 -20.97 -0.30
N ILE A 226 6.47 -20.45 -1.46
CA ILE A 226 6.94 -20.89 -2.78
C ILE A 226 8.44 -20.67 -2.97
N PRO A 227 9.00 -19.45 -2.87
CA PRO A 227 10.45 -19.24 -3.04
C PRO A 227 11.27 -19.94 -1.97
N LEU A 228 10.79 -20.05 -0.73
CA LEU A 228 11.46 -20.79 0.34
C LEU A 228 11.60 -22.27 0.02
N ALA A 229 10.49 -22.92 -0.35
CA ALA A 229 10.49 -24.33 -0.69
C ALA A 229 11.28 -24.63 -1.97
N THR A 230 11.22 -23.71 -2.94
CA THR A 230 12.02 -23.83 -4.17
C THR A 230 13.51 -23.80 -3.87
N PHE A 231 13.96 -22.81 -3.11
CA PHE A 231 15.36 -22.69 -2.73
C PHE A 231 15.83 -23.93 -1.96
N ARG A 232 15.08 -24.34 -0.93
CA ARG A 232 15.38 -25.53 -0.13
C ARG A 232 15.47 -26.82 -0.97
N THR A 233 14.67 -26.92 -2.01
CA THR A 233 14.72 -28.08 -2.92
C THR A 233 16.02 -28.14 -3.70
N LEU A 234 16.61 -26.97 -4.01
CA LEU A 234 17.78 -26.82 -4.86
C LEU A 234 19.08 -26.54 -4.09
N GLU A 235 19.03 -26.23 -2.81
CA GLU A 235 20.22 -25.80 -2.01
C GLU A 235 21.36 -26.82 -2.00
N THR A 236 21.07 -28.11 -2.21
CA THR A 236 22.08 -29.18 -2.28
C THR A 236 22.84 -29.22 -3.61
N VAL A 237 22.30 -28.58 -4.66
CA VAL A 237 22.82 -28.61 -6.02
C VAL A 237 23.18 -27.25 -6.59
N ILE A 238 22.75 -26.17 -5.92
CA ILE A 238 23.04 -24.79 -6.30
C ILE A 238 23.81 -24.11 -5.16
N HIS A 239 24.97 -23.53 -5.46
CA HIS A 239 25.76 -22.79 -4.49
C HIS A 239 25.54 -21.28 -4.65
N VAL A 240 25.04 -20.64 -3.59
CA VAL A 240 24.77 -19.20 -3.53
C VAL A 240 25.35 -18.62 -2.23
N PRO A 241 25.61 -17.30 -2.15
CA PRO A 241 26.21 -16.67 -0.98
C PRO A 241 25.20 -16.37 0.14
N PHE A 242 24.20 -17.22 0.35
CA PHE A 242 23.25 -17.17 1.47
C PHE A 242 22.71 -18.57 1.76
N SER A 243 22.35 -18.80 3.02
CA SER A 243 21.81 -20.07 3.50
C SER A 243 20.28 -20.07 3.47
N TYR A 244 19.69 -21.27 3.55
CA TYR A 244 18.23 -21.42 3.74
C TYR A 244 17.76 -20.75 5.04
N THR A 245 18.56 -20.84 6.13
CA THR A 245 18.20 -20.20 7.41
C THR A 245 18.09 -18.69 7.30
N GLU A 246 19.04 -18.02 6.63
CA GLU A 246 19.01 -16.57 6.39
C GLU A 246 17.81 -16.19 5.52
N LEU A 247 17.55 -16.96 4.46
CA LEU A 247 16.39 -16.77 3.59
C LEU A 247 15.06 -16.93 4.34
N PHE A 248 14.97 -17.94 5.21
CA PHE A 248 13.79 -18.21 6.03
C PHE A 248 13.50 -17.08 7.02
N GLU A 249 14.51 -16.58 7.73
CA GLU A 249 14.35 -15.44 8.65
C GLU A 249 13.96 -14.15 7.91
N THR A 250 14.51 -13.93 6.73
CA THR A 250 14.14 -12.78 5.88
C THR A 250 12.69 -12.89 5.41
N ALA A 251 12.26 -14.07 4.97
CA ALA A 251 10.88 -14.32 4.58
C ALA A 251 9.91 -14.18 5.76
N PHE A 252 10.29 -14.68 6.94
CA PHE A 252 9.49 -14.51 8.16
C PHE A 252 9.22 -13.03 8.47
N ARG A 253 10.27 -12.19 8.46
CA ARG A 253 10.11 -10.73 8.63
C ARG A 253 9.26 -10.11 7.51
N GLY A 254 9.49 -10.53 6.26
CA GLY A 254 8.74 -10.04 5.10
C GLY A 254 7.24 -10.34 5.18
N ILE A 255 6.88 -11.56 5.60
CA ILE A 255 5.48 -11.96 5.81
C ILE A 255 4.81 -11.08 6.87
N ARG A 256 5.45 -10.91 8.02
CA ARG A 256 4.91 -10.09 9.11
C ARG A 256 4.68 -8.66 8.67
N ASN A 257 5.70 -8.03 8.09
CA ASN A 257 5.61 -6.66 7.61
C ASN A 257 4.52 -6.49 6.53
N GLN A 258 4.43 -7.44 5.59
CA GLN A 258 3.41 -7.40 4.55
C GLN A 258 2.01 -7.62 5.13
N ASN A 259 1.84 -8.53 6.08
CA ASN A 259 0.57 -8.82 6.72
C ASN A 259 0.09 -7.66 7.60
N GLU A 260 0.99 -7.01 8.33
CA GLU A 260 0.70 -5.83 9.13
C GLU A 260 0.15 -4.69 8.26
N LEU A 261 0.79 -4.40 7.13
CA LEU A 261 0.29 -3.43 6.14
C LEU A 261 -1.06 -3.82 5.54
N ALA A 262 -1.32 -5.12 5.35
CA ALA A 262 -2.60 -5.61 4.86
C ALA A 262 -3.72 -5.42 5.89
N GLN A 263 -3.45 -5.70 7.15
CA GLN A 263 -4.40 -5.49 8.25
C GLN A 263 -4.69 -4.00 8.44
N GLU A 264 -3.66 -3.16 8.46
CA GLU A 264 -3.80 -1.70 8.55
C GLU A 264 -4.76 -1.17 7.47
N SER A 265 -4.54 -1.54 6.22
CA SER A 265 -5.38 -1.09 5.10
C SER A 265 -6.82 -1.60 5.19
N SER A 266 -7.04 -2.83 5.65
CA SER A 266 -8.37 -3.39 5.84
C SER A 266 -9.14 -2.66 6.95
N GLU A 267 -8.49 -2.37 8.07
CA GLU A 267 -9.12 -1.68 9.20
C GLU A 267 -9.47 -0.22 8.88
N ILE A 268 -8.62 0.46 8.09
CA ILE A 268 -8.92 1.80 7.58
C ILE A 268 -10.15 1.76 6.66
N ALA A 269 -10.25 0.78 5.75
CA ALA A 269 -11.41 0.62 4.89
C ALA A 269 -12.70 0.36 5.70
N ASP A 270 -12.63 -0.50 6.72
CA ASP A 270 -13.74 -0.76 7.62
C ASP A 270 -14.17 0.48 8.41
N PHE A 271 -13.22 1.31 8.82
CA PHE A 271 -13.49 2.58 9.48
C PHE A 271 -14.26 3.55 8.56
N TRP A 272 -13.82 3.73 7.32
CA TRP A 272 -14.49 4.62 6.37
C TRP A 272 -15.88 4.12 5.98
N ASN A 273 -16.03 2.82 5.76
CA ASN A 273 -17.33 2.19 5.50
C ASN A 273 -18.31 2.39 6.68
N MET A 274 -17.81 2.27 7.90
CA MET A 274 -18.58 2.54 9.11
C MET A 274 -19.05 3.99 9.15
N LEU A 275 -18.13 4.94 8.89
CA LEU A 275 -18.45 6.37 8.93
C LEU A 275 -19.52 6.73 7.92
N GLN A 276 -19.41 6.22 6.70
CA GLN A 276 -20.40 6.37 5.64
C GLN A 276 -21.75 5.75 6.02
N GLY A 277 -21.75 4.54 6.59
CA GLY A 277 -22.98 3.89 7.07
C GLY A 277 -23.67 4.69 8.19
N PHE A 278 -22.91 5.33 9.07
CA PHE A 278 -23.48 6.23 10.07
C PHE A 278 -23.99 7.55 9.47
N GLN A 279 -23.35 8.06 8.44
CA GLN A 279 -23.82 9.23 7.72
C GLN A 279 -25.14 8.93 7.00
N THR A 280 -25.23 7.84 6.25
CA THR A 280 -26.45 7.39 5.58
C THR A 280 -27.61 7.13 6.56
N SER A 281 -27.32 6.68 7.79
CA SER A 281 -28.31 6.47 8.85
C SER A 281 -28.63 7.72 9.68
N GLY A 282 -28.07 8.89 9.33
CA GLY A 282 -28.27 10.16 10.03
C GLY A 282 -27.58 10.27 11.39
N LYS A 283 -26.71 9.33 11.77
CA LYS A 283 -25.97 9.35 13.03
C LYS A 283 -24.66 10.14 12.92
N CYS A 284 -24.03 10.16 11.76
CA CYS A 284 -22.84 10.98 11.48
C CYS A 284 -23.29 12.23 10.72
N ILE A 285 -23.27 13.37 11.38
CA ILE A 285 -23.85 14.64 10.93
C ILE A 285 -22.74 15.58 10.49
N GLU A 286 -22.90 16.19 9.31
CA GLU A 286 -22.02 17.26 8.84
C GLU A 286 -21.98 18.42 9.84
N LYS A 287 -20.89 19.16 9.91
CA LYS A 287 -20.63 20.24 10.86
C LYS A 287 -20.49 19.81 12.33
N ALA A 288 -20.88 18.59 12.71
CA ALA A 288 -20.70 18.05 14.06
C ALA A 288 -19.61 16.96 14.13
N HIS A 289 -19.64 15.99 13.22
CA HIS A 289 -18.72 14.87 13.18
C HIS A 289 -17.63 15.06 12.12
N TYR A 290 -17.98 15.66 10.99
CA TYR A 290 -17.09 15.97 9.88
C TYR A 290 -17.46 17.29 9.21
N ARG A 291 -16.51 17.87 8.46
CA ARG A 291 -16.69 18.98 7.51
C ARG A 291 -15.82 18.76 6.30
N ILE A 292 -16.30 19.18 5.12
CA ILE A 292 -15.51 19.21 3.90
C ILE A 292 -15.35 20.67 3.48
N ARG A 293 -14.08 21.09 3.29
CA ARG A 293 -13.76 22.46 2.85
C ARG A 293 -12.92 22.41 1.58
N TYR A 294 -13.24 23.26 0.63
CA TYR A 294 -12.48 23.41 -0.62
C TYR A 294 -11.40 24.47 -0.42
N LEU A 295 -10.12 24.04 -0.40
CA LEU A 295 -8.97 24.90 -0.10
C LEU A 295 -7.94 24.86 -1.23
N LYS A 296 -7.34 26.01 -1.55
CA LYS A 296 -6.16 26.12 -2.45
C LYS A 296 -4.85 25.88 -1.72
N SER A 297 -4.82 26.07 -0.40
CA SER A 297 -3.67 25.73 0.43
C SER A 297 -4.12 25.22 1.80
N PHE A 298 -3.31 24.36 2.42
CA PHE A 298 -3.58 23.78 3.73
C PHE A 298 -2.33 23.84 4.60
N ARG A 299 -2.47 24.38 5.83
CA ARG A 299 -1.39 24.41 6.81
C ARG A 299 -1.76 23.60 8.04
N PRO A 300 -1.09 22.47 8.32
CA PRO A 300 -1.23 21.74 9.58
C PRO A 300 -0.66 22.55 10.76
N ILE A 301 -1.17 22.31 11.98
CA ILE A 301 -0.68 22.98 13.21
C ILE A 301 0.82 22.70 13.45
N SER A 302 1.29 21.50 13.06
CA SER A 302 2.67 21.04 13.34
C SER A 302 3.71 21.47 12.31
N VAL A 303 3.29 22.10 11.19
CA VAL A 303 4.18 22.42 10.06
C VAL A 303 4.11 23.93 9.78
N LYS A 304 5.28 24.53 9.49
CA LYS A 304 5.37 25.97 9.18
C LYS A 304 5.07 26.29 7.71
N GLU A 305 5.17 25.30 6.82
CA GLU A 305 4.98 25.45 5.38
C GLU A 305 3.56 25.08 4.97
N ASP A 306 3.03 25.79 3.98
CA ASP A 306 1.73 25.51 3.40
C ASP A 306 1.85 24.39 2.35
N ILE A 307 0.90 23.48 2.36
CA ILE A 307 0.71 22.52 1.28
C ILE A 307 -0.14 23.22 0.21
N GLU A 308 0.44 23.57 -0.93
CA GLU A 308 -0.27 24.26 -2.00
C GLU A 308 -0.86 23.25 -2.99
N PHE A 309 -2.08 23.53 -3.45
CA PHE A 309 -2.77 22.73 -4.46
C PHE A 309 -2.92 23.56 -5.75
N LYS A 310 -2.74 22.92 -6.89
CA LYS A 310 -2.92 23.57 -8.21
C LYS A 310 -4.33 24.09 -8.42
N GLU A 311 -5.32 23.38 -7.89
CA GLU A 311 -6.74 23.72 -7.88
C GLU A 311 -7.29 23.57 -6.46
N ALA A 312 -8.44 24.20 -6.17
CA ALA A 312 -9.09 24.04 -4.87
C ALA A 312 -9.44 22.56 -4.64
N ARG A 313 -8.92 21.96 -3.56
CA ARG A 313 -9.16 20.57 -3.18
C ARG A 313 -10.11 20.46 -2.01
N PRO A 314 -11.02 19.48 -2.03
CA PRO A 314 -11.85 19.16 -0.87
C PRO A 314 -10.99 18.49 0.20
N ILE A 315 -10.94 19.09 1.38
CA ILE A 315 -10.26 18.57 2.57
C ILE A 315 -11.32 18.15 3.58
N LEU A 316 -11.27 16.88 3.99
CA LEU A 316 -12.13 16.34 5.03
C LEU A 316 -11.54 16.62 6.41
N TYR A 317 -12.29 17.27 7.27
CA TYR A 317 -11.98 17.52 8.68
C TYR A 317 -12.82 16.57 9.53
N LEU A 318 -12.21 15.75 10.37
CA LEU A 318 -12.88 14.84 11.29
C LEU A 318 -12.77 15.32 12.74
N ASN A 319 -13.90 15.51 13.38
CA ASN A 319 -13.99 15.74 14.82
C ASN A 319 -13.80 14.42 15.57
N MET A 320 -12.57 14.15 15.99
CA MET A 320 -12.21 12.84 16.52
C MET A 320 -12.93 12.47 17.81
N ALA A 321 -13.29 13.43 18.66
CA ALA A 321 -14.05 13.16 19.88
C ALA A 321 -15.46 12.66 19.56
N ALA A 322 -16.14 13.31 18.62
CA ALA A 322 -17.47 12.93 18.17
C ALA A 322 -17.45 11.58 17.41
N VAL A 323 -16.49 11.40 16.51
CA VAL A 323 -16.32 10.15 15.75
C VAL A 323 -15.94 8.97 16.65
N ALA A 324 -15.10 9.18 17.69
CA ALA A 324 -14.80 8.15 18.68
C ALA A 324 -16.04 7.64 19.40
N SER A 325 -16.97 8.53 19.73
CA SER A 325 -18.25 8.14 20.33
C SER A 325 -19.07 7.22 19.42
N LEU A 326 -19.15 7.56 18.11
CA LEU A 326 -19.80 6.69 17.10
C LEU A 326 -19.08 5.34 16.97
N PHE A 327 -17.76 5.34 16.89
CA PHE A 327 -16.96 4.12 16.80
C PHE A 327 -17.20 3.20 17.99
N ASN A 328 -17.18 3.73 19.20
CA ASN A 328 -17.39 2.96 20.43
C ASN A 328 -18.82 2.44 20.55
N SER A 329 -19.83 3.19 20.09
CA SER A 329 -21.23 2.74 20.09
C SER A 329 -21.45 1.48 19.22
N ARG A 330 -20.68 1.30 18.16
CA ARG A 330 -20.68 0.10 17.31
C ARG A 330 -20.16 -1.14 18.03
N ASN A 331 -19.17 -0.98 18.91
CA ASN A 331 -18.47 -2.09 19.54
C ASN A 331 -19.30 -2.82 20.63
N MET A 332 -20.39 -2.23 21.12
CA MET A 332 -21.21 -2.86 22.16
C MET A 332 -21.97 -4.12 21.70
N ASN A 333 -22.08 -4.35 20.37
CA ASN A 333 -22.88 -5.46 19.82
C ASN A 333 -22.08 -6.53 19.05
N ALA A 334 -20.74 -6.58 19.12
CA ALA A 334 -19.95 -7.47 18.30
C ALA A 334 -18.84 -8.22 19.08
N THR A 335 -18.93 -9.55 19.04
CA THR A 335 -18.03 -10.53 19.70
C THR A 335 -16.75 -10.87 18.92
N ALA A 336 -16.34 -10.10 17.91
CA ALA A 336 -15.15 -10.37 17.10
C ALA A 336 -13.97 -9.48 17.50
N ASN A 337 -12.74 -10.01 17.43
CA ASN A 337 -11.47 -9.27 17.54
C ASN A 337 -11.46 -8.05 16.63
N ARG A 338 -11.65 -6.86 17.20
CA ARG A 338 -11.61 -5.58 16.47
C ARG A 338 -10.59 -4.68 17.13
N SER A 339 -9.89 -3.94 16.26
CA SER A 339 -8.91 -2.95 16.70
C SER A 339 -9.53 -1.92 17.63
N ASN A 340 -8.77 -1.52 18.61
CA ASN A 340 -9.17 -0.45 19.53
C ASN A 340 -9.03 0.91 18.83
N TRP A 341 -9.65 1.94 19.43
CA TRP A 341 -9.63 3.30 18.88
C TRP A 341 -8.21 3.86 18.68
N SER A 342 -7.27 3.54 19.57
CA SER A 342 -5.89 4.03 19.46
C SER A 342 -5.16 3.45 18.25
N THR A 343 -5.43 2.19 17.90
CA THR A 343 -4.88 1.51 16.71
C THR A 343 -5.42 2.15 15.43
N ILE A 344 -6.75 2.35 15.34
CA ILE A 344 -7.36 3.04 14.20
C ILE A 344 -6.80 4.46 14.03
N MET A 345 -6.62 5.19 15.14
CA MET A 345 -6.01 6.53 15.13
C MET A 345 -4.57 6.52 14.59
N SER A 346 -3.79 5.51 14.92
CA SER A 346 -2.43 5.33 14.40
C SER A 346 -2.47 5.10 12.89
N TYR A 347 -3.30 4.18 12.44
CA TYR A 347 -3.45 3.84 11.02
C TYR A 347 -3.97 5.00 10.18
N LEU A 348 -4.96 5.76 10.68
CA LEU A 348 -5.46 6.95 9.99
C LEU A 348 -4.37 8.02 9.81
N LYS A 349 -3.46 8.18 10.79
CA LYS A 349 -2.35 9.14 10.70
C LYS A 349 -1.20 8.67 9.80
N SER A 350 -1.04 7.36 9.58
CA SER A 350 -0.03 6.78 8.68
C SER A 350 -0.49 6.75 7.22
N HIS A 351 -1.80 6.92 6.97
CA HIS A 351 -2.35 6.83 5.61
C HIS A 351 -1.91 8.02 4.74
N SER A 352 -1.65 7.76 3.45
CA SER A 352 -1.14 8.76 2.49
C SER A 352 -2.05 9.97 2.28
N SER A 353 -3.35 9.83 2.51
CA SER A 353 -4.31 10.95 2.43
C SER A 353 -4.30 11.87 3.65
N TYR A 354 -3.60 11.49 4.75
CA TYR A 354 -3.55 12.31 5.96
C TYR A 354 -2.69 13.54 5.75
N LEU A 355 -3.28 14.72 5.96
CA LEU A 355 -2.61 16.01 5.78
C LEU A 355 -2.12 16.64 7.08
N GLY A 356 -2.63 16.18 8.24
CA GLY A 356 -2.24 16.70 9.54
C GLY A 356 -3.43 17.10 10.42
N LEU A 357 -3.12 17.79 11.52
CA LEU A 357 -4.10 18.32 12.46
C LEU A 357 -4.38 19.79 12.16
N LYS A 358 -5.65 20.19 12.21
CA LYS A 358 -6.08 21.61 12.18
C LYS A 358 -7.25 21.85 13.11
N GLN A 359 -7.32 23.01 13.76
CA GLN A 359 -8.52 23.40 14.50
C GLN A 359 -9.62 23.83 13.54
N ASP A 360 -10.83 23.37 13.78
CA ASP A 360 -12.01 23.82 13.03
C ASP A 360 -13.23 23.92 13.94
N ARG A 361 -14.26 24.65 13.51
CA ARG A 361 -15.52 24.86 14.23
C ARG A 361 -16.44 23.65 14.01
N PHE A 362 -16.91 23.08 15.12
CA PHE A 362 -17.89 21.98 15.07
C PHE A 362 -19.07 22.28 15.97
N THR A 363 -20.25 21.92 15.49
CA THR A 363 -21.51 22.04 16.25
C THR A 363 -21.52 21.05 17.41
N ILE A 364 -21.90 21.51 18.59
CA ILE A 364 -22.13 20.65 19.75
C ILE A 364 -23.54 20.08 19.64
N LEU A 365 -23.65 18.74 19.77
CA LEU A 365 -24.93 18.05 19.75
C LEU A 365 -25.41 17.72 21.16
N GLN A 366 -26.73 17.80 21.37
CA GLN A 366 -27.41 17.29 22.55
C GLN A 366 -27.56 15.75 22.47
N PRO A 367 -27.82 15.06 23.59
CA PRO A 367 -28.28 13.67 23.55
C PRO A 367 -29.52 13.56 22.65
N GLY A 368 -29.42 12.76 21.58
CA GLY A 368 -30.47 12.66 20.56
C GLY A 368 -30.09 13.25 19.20
N GLY A 369 -28.88 13.86 19.06
CA GLY A 369 -28.35 14.28 17.76
C GLY A 369 -28.80 15.66 17.27
N LEU A 370 -29.57 16.39 18.05
CA LEU A 370 -29.97 17.75 17.70
C LEU A 370 -28.90 18.77 18.14
N PRO A 371 -28.74 19.90 17.39
CA PRO A 371 -27.81 20.94 17.77
C PRO A 371 -28.14 21.51 19.17
N ASP A 372 -27.09 21.74 19.96
CA ASP A 372 -27.23 22.48 21.22
C ASP A 372 -27.21 24.01 20.95
N TYR A 373 -28.02 24.77 21.65
CA TYR A 373 -28.21 26.21 21.43
C TYR A 373 -27.86 26.98 22.68
N MET A 374 -27.35 28.21 22.49
CA MET A 374 -27.19 29.22 23.50
C MET A 374 -28.11 30.41 23.16
N ILE A 375 -28.58 31.12 24.18
CA ILE A 375 -29.33 32.36 24.00
C ILE A 375 -28.33 33.50 24.21
N GLU A 376 -28.12 34.30 23.21
CA GLU A 376 -27.36 35.57 23.32
C GLU A 376 -28.37 36.74 23.31
N VAL A 377 -28.10 37.73 24.18
CA VAL A 377 -28.88 38.97 24.17
C VAL A 377 -28.08 40.03 23.44
N ILE A 378 -28.50 40.40 22.24
CA ILE A 378 -27.87 41.41 21.41
C ILE A 378 -28.87 42.58 21.28
N ASN A 379 -28.49 43.78 21.71
CA ASN A 379 -29.34 44.98 21.66
C ASN A 379 -30.70 44.82 22.35
N GLY A 380 -30.82 43.95 23.36
CA GLY A 380 -32.05 43.71 24.08
C GLY A 380 -32.96 42.64 23.47
N GLU A 381 -32.63 42.07 22.31
CA GLU A 381 -33.32 40.95 21.68
C GLU A 381 -32.60 39.64 21.99
N GLN A 382 -33.38 38.59 22.25
CA GLN A 382 -32.85 37.24 22.47
C GLN A 382 -32.60 36.54 21.10
N ASP A 383 -31.37 36.29 20.75
CA ASP A 383 -30.99 35.52 19.58
C ASP A 383 -30.54 34.09 19.99
N ARG A 384 -30.96 33.11 19.20
CA ARG A 384 -30.67 31.68 19.44
C ARG A 384 -29.55 31.22 18.55
N LYS A 385 -28.33 31.07 19.09
CA LYS A 385 -27.15 30.62 18.34
C LYS A 385 -26.80 29.17 18.64
N VAL A 386 -26.34 28.45 17.62
CA VAL A 386 -25.82 27.09 17.75
C VAL A 386 -24.51 27.12 18.53
N LYS A 387 -24.39 26.32 19.58
CA LYS A 387 -23.13 26.16 20.32
C LYS A 387 -22.10 25.43 19.43
N VAL A 388 -20.92 26.01 19.38
CA VAL A 388 -19.79 25.44 18.62
C VAL A 388 -18.56 25.29 19.51
N ASN A 389 -17.71 24.31 19.21
CA ASN A 389 -16.39 24.17 19.76
C ASN A 389 -15.33 24.15 18.65
N ARG A 390 -14.03 24.27 19.01
CA ARG A 390 -12.92 24.27 18.07
C ARG A 390 -11.91 23.16 18.42
N PRO A 391 -12.28 21.89 18.31
CA PRO A 391 -11.34 20.80 18.56
C PRO A 391 -10.26 20.74 17.46
N LYS A 392 -9.15 20.03 17.77
CA LYS A 392 -8.19 19.61 16.76
C LYS A 392 -8.82 18.48 15.94
N ALA A 393 -9.06 18.73 14.66
CA ALA A 393 -9.57 17.76 13.70
C ALA A 393 -8.43 17.05 12.98
N LEU A 394 -8.60 15.78 12.63
CA LEU A 394 -7.77 15.10 11.63
C LEU A 394 -8.23 15.53 10.24
N CYS A 395 -7.25 15.93 9.42
CA CYS A 395 -7.54 16.42 8.07
C CYS A 395 -6.98 15.49 7.02
N PHE A 396 -7.78 15.22 5.99
CA PHE A 396 -7.47 14.28 4.92
C PHE A 396 -7.77 14.89 3.54
N ASP A 397 -6.99 14.51 2.52
CA ASP A 397 -7.35 14.74 1.12
C ASP A 397 -8.57 13.87 0.77
N TYR A 398 -9.73 14.51 0.61
CA TYR A 398 -10.99 13.79 0.41
C TYR A 398 -11.08 13.09 -0.95
N LEU A 399 -10.43 13.64 -1.99
CA LEU A 399 -10.39 12.97 -3.30
C LEU A 399 -9.65 11.65 -3.21
N GLN A 400 -8.50 11.62 -2.51
CA GLN A 400 -7.77 10.37 -2.32
C GLN A 400 -8.58 9.34 -1.53
N LEU A 401 -9.37 9.76 -0.54
CA LEU A 401 -10.26 8.85 0.21
C LEU A 401 -11.40 8.34 -0.66
N LYS A 402 -11.98 9.21 -1.50
CA LYS A 402 -13.04 8.82 -2.45
C LYS A 402 -12.54 7.79 -3.44
N ASP A 403 -11.34 8.00 -4.00
CA ASP A 403 -10.72 7.09 -4.96
C ASP A 403 -10.30 5.75 -4.32
N ALA A 404 -9.74 5.79 -3.10
CA ALA A 404 -9.22 4.59 -2.43
C ALA A 404 -10.30 3.71 -1.80
N PHE A 405 -11.33 4.32 -1.21
CA PHE A 405 -12.34 3.62 -0.39
C PHE A 405 -13.76 3.78 -0.91
N GLY A 406 -13.97 4.54 -1.98
CA GLY A 406 -15.32 4.86 -2.47
C GLY A 406 -16.11 5.73 -1.49
N LEU A 407 -15.42 6.46 -0.60
CA LEU A 407 -16.06 7.28 0.42
C LEU A 407 -16.87 8.41 -0.22
N ASP A 408 -18.18 8.45 0.05
CA ASP A 408 -19.08 9.48 -0.45
C ASP A 408 -19.90 10.04 0.72
N LEU A 409 -19.34 11.08 1.36
CA LEU A 409 -20.02 11.81 2.43
C LEU A 409 -20.81 12.96 1.82
N GLU A 410 -22.09 13.02 2.10
CA GLU A 410 -22.95 14.12 1.68
C GLU A 410 -22.45 15.44 2.28
N THR A 411 -22.42 16.48 1.46
CA THR A 411 -22.13 17.85 1.87
C THR A 411 -23.31 18.73 1.52
N GLU A 412 -23.78 19.54 2.45
CA GLU A 412 -24.60 20.68 2.07
C GLU A 412 -23.73 21.62 1.23
N ILE A 413 -24.03 21.73 -0.07
CA ILE A 413 -23.38 22.70 -0.96
C ILE A 413 -23.85 24.09 -0.53
N VAL A 414 -23.22 24.64 0.49
CA VAL A 414 -23.30 26.07 0.80
C VAL A 414 -22.26 26.73 -0.07
N SER A 415 -22.70 27.57 -0.99
CA SER A 415 -21.83 28.46 -1.75
C SER A 415 -21.03 29.33 -0.76
N ASP A 416 -19.76 29.04 -0.61
CA ASP A 416 -18.80 29.62 0.35
C ASP A 416 -18.49 31.12 0.13
N SER A 417 -19.41 31.89 -0.44
CA SER A 417 -19.24 33.35 -0.60
C SER A 417 -19.53 34.16 0.68
N LEU A 418 -20.00 33.54 1.76
CA LEU A 418 -20.35 34.21 3.02
C LEU A 418 -19.48 33.86 4.22
N ASP A 419 -18.73 32.76 4.22
CA ASP A 419 -17.88 32.34 5.37
C ASP A 419 -16.50 32.99 5.43
N LEU A 420 -16.07 33.70 4.38
CA LEU A 420 -14.76 34.39 4.32
C LEU A 420 -14.72 35.72 5.10
N SER A 421 -15.86 36.26 5.52
CA SER A 421 -15.95 37.55 6.22
C SER A 421 -15.87 37.45 7.74
N GLU A 422 -16.06 36.28 8.35
CA GLU A 422 -16.00 36.08 9.80
C GLU A 422 -14.63 35.57 10.35
N ASP A 423 -13.78 34.98 9.50
CA ASP A 423 -12.49 34.41 9.92
C ASP A 423 -11.35 35.48 10.03
N ASN A 424 -11.59 36.74 9.59
CA ASN A 424 -10.59 37.82 9.65
C ASN A 424 -10.69 38.76 10.85
N LEU A 425 -11.58 38.51 11.79
CA LEU A 425 -11.72 39.31 13.03
C LEU A 425 -11.38 38.46 14.24
N SER A 426 -10.13 38.47 14.63
CA SER A 426 -9.52 38.33 15.98
C SER A 426 -8.26 37.45 16.02
N ASP A 427 -7.19 37.91 15.40
CA ASP A 427 -5.82 37.66 15.86
C ASP A 427 -5.27 38.96 16.45
N SER A 428 -5.92 39.48 17.46
CA SER A 428 -5.32 40.46 18.38
C SER A 428 -4.92 39.71 19.65
N THR A 429 -3.69 39.25 19.68
CA THR A 429 -2.97 38.94 20.91
C THR A 429 -2.91 40.18 21.79
N PRO A 430 -3.23 40.12 23.11
CA PRO A 430 -2.92 41.21 24.02
C PRO A 430 -1.41 41.33 24.12
N SER A 431 -0.87 42.49 23.78
CA SER A 431 0.50 42.88 24.07
C SER A 431 0.68 43.01 25.59
N ASP A 432 1.37 42.07 26.19
CA ASP A 432 1.94 42.20 27.53
C ASP A 432 3.07 43.23 27.45
N THR A 433 2.75 44.50 27.79
CA THR A 433 3.73 45.52 28.09
C THR A 433 4.04 45.45 29.59
N THR A 434 5.06 44.69 29.93
CA THR A 434 5.77 44.83 31.20
C THR A 434 7.02 45.65 30.97
N PRO A 435 7.28 46.74 31.70
CA PRO A 435 8.47 47.56 31.51
C PRO A 435 9.73 46.86 32.05
N PRO A 436 10.92 47.15 31.49
CA PRO A 436 12.16 46.48 31.87
C PRO A 436 12.60 46.90 33.28
N ILE A 437 12.83 45.90 34.13
CA ILE A 437 13.52 46.08 35.41
C ILE A 437 15.01 46.25 35.11
N GLN A 438 15.57 47.40 35.48
CA GLN A 438 17.01 47.65 35.61
C GLN A 438 17.55 46.74 36.72
N GLU A 439 18.46 45.84 36.41
CA GLU A 439 19.38 45.26 37.38
C GLU A 439 20.75 45.92 37.26
N ASP A 440 21.09 46.60 38.32
CA ASP A 440 22.44 47.07 38.63
C ASP A 440 23.35 45.88 38.92
N LEU A 441 24.48 45.83 38.25
CA LEU A 441 25.65 45.06 38.68
C LEU A 441 26.34 45.73 39.86
N PRO A 442 26.90 44.98 40.86
CA PRO A 442 28.35 44.93 40.92
C PRO A 442 28.94 43.57 41.39
N PHE A 443 30.15 43.40 40.91
CA PHE A 443 31.23 42.46 41.21
C PHE A 443 31.21 41.11 40.54
#